data_00df9c8888da7ac66cd495843e2af29d
#
_entry.id   00df9c8888da7ac66cd495843e2af29d
#
_cell.length_a   1.000
_cell.length_b   1.000
_cell.length_c   1.000
_cell.angle_alpha   90.00
_cell.angle_beta   90.00
_cell.angle_gamma   90.00
#
_symmetry.space_group_name_H-M   'P 1'
#
loop_
_entity.id
_entity.type
_entity.pdbx_description
1 polymer ?
#
loop_
_entity_poly.entity_id
_entity_poly.type
_entity_poly.pdbx_seq_one_letter_code
_entity_poly.pdbx_strand_id
1 'polypeptide(L)'
;LIAAKTKASYCLTLKSLKDYLPKECKKIFVDNVLLSISQITSKFYPDSVNDTFDSTVKDINKFKFKNKVKHGLNVLIGDDVKIGINCSIGHNTIIEKNVIIGSNCSIGSNTIIRNTIIEDNVSILDGCIIGKKGFGFLPNNKKNLRYPHIGIVIIGENSEIGCGSTIDRGSMSNTIIGKNTFLDNQVHVAHNN
;
A
#
# COMPACT_ATOMS: atom_id res chain seq x y z
N LEU A 1 -20.38 -19.95 3.70
CA LEU A 1 -19.73 -18.95 4.56
C LEU A 1 -18.23 -19.17 4.53
N ILE A 2 -17.44 -18.14 4.21
CA ILE A 2 -15.95 -18.24 4.10
C ILE A 2 -15.34 -18.67 5.45
N ALA A 3 -15.85 -18.13 6.56
CA ALA A 3 -15.37 -18.44 7.90
C ALA A 3 -15.44 -19.93 8.26
N ALA A 4 -16.48 -20.65 7.81
CA ALA A 4 -16.66 -22.09 8.05
C ALA A 4 -15.62 -22.96 7.31
N LYS A 5 -14.92 -22.40 6.32
CA LYS A 5 -13.90 -23.10 5.51
C LYS A 5 -12.49 -22.67 5.86
N THR A 6 -12.30 -21.86 6.92
CA THR A 6 -10.96 -21.39 7.27
C THR A 6 -10.04 -22.54 7.67
N LYS A 7 -8.78 -22.45 7.26
CA LYS A 7 -7.69 -23.35 7.70
C LYS A 7 -6.80 -22.69 8.76
N ALA A 8 -7.21 -21.52 9.29
CA ALA A 8 -6.45 -20.82 10.31
C ALA A 8 -6.40 -21.61 11.61
N SER A 9 -5.24 -21.68 12.26
CA SER A 9 -5.08 -22.33 13.57
C SER A 9 -5.81 -21.58 14.69
N TYR A 10 -5.92 -20.24 14.56
CA TYR A 10 -6.57 -19.34 15.53
C TYR A 10 -7.49 -18.36 14.83
N CYS A 11 -8.58 -17.98 15.49
CA CYS A 11 -9.48 -16.96 15.02
C CYS A 11 -9.94 -16.06 16.16
N LEU A 12 -9.87 -14.74 15.96
CA LEU A 12 -10.53 -13.76 16.83
C LEU A 12 -12.00 -13.69 16.45
N THR A 13 -12.88 -13.89 17.43
CA THR A 13 -14.33 -13.96 17.17
C THR A 13 -15.14 -13.52 18.39
N LEU A 14 -16.39 -13.14 18.15
CA LEU A 14 -17.37 -12.96 19.21
C LEU A 14 -17.84 -14.35 19.72
N LYS A 15 -18.17 -14.44 21.01
CA LYS A 15 -18.67 -15.68 21.60
C LYS A 15 -19.94 -16.21 20.90
N SER A 16 -20.79 -15.29 20.40
CA SER A 16 -22.01 -15.62 19.64
C SER A 16 -21.75 -16.25 18.26
N LEU A 17 -20.54 -16.08 17.71
CA LEU A 17 -20.17 -16.58 16.37
C LEU A 17 -19.31 -17.85 16.40
N LYS A 18 -19.12 -18.47 17.57
CA LYS A 18 -18.23 -19.62 17.77
C LYS A 18 -18.56 -20.81 16.86
N ASP A 19 -19.84 -21.05 16.61
CA ASP A 19 -20.34 -22.24 15.90
C ASP A 19 -20.21 -22.10 14.36
N TYR A 20 -19.88 -20.90 13.87
CA TYR A 20 -19.59 -20.66 12.44
C TYR A 20 -18.14 -21.00 12.05
N LEU A 21 -17.29 -21.36 13.00
CA LEU A 21 -15.89 -21.71 12.78
C LEU A 21 -15.65 -23.21 12.95
N PRO A 22 -14.70 -23.79 12.17
CA PRO A 22 -14.32 -25.19 12.31
C PRO A 22 -13.93 -25.54 13.75
N LYS A 23 -14.17 -26.80 14.16
CA LYS A 23 -13.81 -27.28 15.51
C LYS A 23 -12.30 -27.16 15.78
N GLU A 24 -11.50 -27.43 14.78
CA GLU A 24 -10.03 -27.42 14.80
C GLU A 24 -9.44 -26.01 14.97
N CYS A 25 -10.18 -24.99 14.55
CA CYS A 25 -9.75 -23.61 14.72
C CYS A 25 -9.94 -23.17 16.18
N LYS A 26 -8.85 -22.79 16.84
CA LYS A 26 -8.90 -22.27 18.21
C LYS A 26 -9.49 -20.87 18.21
N LYS A 27 -10.54 -20.67 19.03
CA LYS A 27 -11.29 -19.41 19.12
C LYS A 27 -10.74 -18.56 20.25
N ILE A 28 -10.35 -17.33 19.94
CA ILE A 28 -9.98 -16.29 20.90
C ILE A 28 -11.19 -15.35 20.97
N PHE A 29 -11.92 -15.41 22.09
CA PHE A 29 -13.11 -14.58 22.25
C PHE A 29 -12.75 -13.17 22.67
N VAL A 30 -13.34 -12.20 21.99
CA VAL A 30 -13.16 -10.77 22.22
C VAL A 30 -14.51 -10.05 22.15
N ASP A 31 -14.62 -8.92 22.82
CA ASP A 31 -15.85 -8.11 22.81
C ASP A 31 -15.97 -7.26 21.55
N ASN A 32 -14.85 -6.88 20.97
CA ASN A 32 -14.78 -6.09 19.73
C ASN A 32 -13.65 -6.60 18.83
N VAL A 33 -14.03 -7.28 17.75
CA VAL A 33 -13.09 -7.90 16.81
C VAL A 33 -12.21 -6.85 16.11
N LEU A 34 -12.81 -5.74 15.64
CA LEU A 34 -12.06 -4.69 14.94
C LEU A 34 -11.03 -4.03 15.85
N LEU A 35 -11.41 -3.72 17.09
CA LEU A 35 -10.49 -3.16 18.07
C LEU A 35 -9.33 -4.13 18.37
N SER A 36 -9.65 -5.40 18.57
CA SER A 36 -8.64 -6.43 18.87
C SER A 36 -7.68 -6.64 17.69
N ILE A 37 -8.18 -6.67 16.45
CA ILE A 37 -7.35 -6.73 15.26
C ILE A 37 -6.45 -5.50 15.19
N SER A 38 -7.00 -4.30 15.39
CA SER A 38 -6.21 -3.06 15.37
C SER A 38 -5.07 -3.10 16.39
N GLN A 39 -5.35 -3.52 17.62
CA GLN A 39 -4.35 -3.62 18.69
C GLN A 39 -3.26 -4.64 18.37
N ILE A 40 -3.64 -5.82 17.89
CA ILE A 40 -2.69 -6.88 17.53
C ILE A 40 -1.83 -6.44 16.35
N THR A 41 -2.46 -5.92 15.29
CA THR A 41 -1.74 -5.48 14.08
C THR A 41 -0.74 -4.37 14.41
N SER A 42 -1.12 -3.41 15.25
CA SER A 42 -0.21 -2.34 15.69
C SER A 42 0.99 -2.85 16.50
N LYS A 43 0.85 -4.01 17.16
CA LYS A 43 1.96 -4.66 17.87
C LYS A 43 2.97 -5.31 16.91
N PHE A 44 2.49 -5.97 15.86
CA PHE A 44 3.35 -6.59 14.84
C PHE A 44 3.92 -5.57 13.85
N TYR A 45 3.17 -4.49 13.59
CA TYR A 45 3.49 -3.44 12.62
C TYR A 45 3.34 -2.06 13.29
N PRO A 46 4.28 -1.64 14.12
CA PRO A 46 4.17 -0.38 14.90
C PRO A 46 3.93 0.86 14.02
N ASP A 47 4.53 0.89 12.83
CA ASP A 47 4.40 2.02 11.90
C ASP A 47 3.09 2.04 11.10
N SER A 48 2.24 1.01 11.23
CA SER A 48 1.01 0.86 10.44
C SER A 48 -0.07 1.91 10.73
N VAL A 49 0.01 2.57 11.86
CA VAL A 49 -0.92 3.64 12.27
C VAL A 49 -0.33 5.05 12.14
N ASN A 50 0.97 5.15 11.89
CA ASN A 50 1.70 6.40 11.73
C ASN A 50 1.99 6.66 10.25
N ASP A 51 2.31 7.90 9.93
CA ASP A 51 2.64 8.36 8.57
C ASP A 51 4.02 9.02 8.57
N THR A 52 4.99 8.32 9.15
CA THR A 52 6.38 8.78 9.17
C THR A 52 6.98 8.71 7.78
N PHE A 53 7.87 9.64 7.49
CA PHE A 53 8.65 9.60 6.25
C PHE A 53 9.67 8.46 6.27
N ASP A 54 10.02 7.96 5.10
CA ASP A 54 11.09 6.98 4.97
C ASP A 54 12.47 7.64 5.12
N SER A 55 13.16 7.33 6.21
CA SER A 55 14.50 7.86 6.49
C SER A 55 15.62 7.24 5.64
N THR A 56 15.30 6.21 4.86
CA THR A 56 16.30 5.53 3.99
C THR A 56 16.49 6.23 2.65
N VAL A 57 15.60 7.17 2.27
CA VAL A 57 15.66 7.82 0.97
C VAL A 57 16.96 8.63 0.79
N LYS A 58 17.54 8.47 -0.40
CA LYS A 58 18.77 9.16 -0.83
C LYS A 58 18.61 9.56 -2.29
N ASP A 59 19.44 10.50 -2.74
CA ASP A 59 19.50 10.86 -4.16
C ASP A 59 19.73 9.63 -5.05
N ILE A 60 18.97 9.54 -6.15
CA ILE A 60 18.99 8.40 -7.08
C ILE A 60 20.41 8.09 -7.60
N ASN A 61 21.26 9.09 -7.73
CA ASN A 61 22.64 8.91 -8.20
C ASN A 61 23.52 8.12 -7.22
N LYS A 62 23.07 7.90 -5.98
CA LYS A 62 23.75 7.05 -5.00
C LYS A 62 23.44 5.56 -5.17
N PHE A 63 22.49 5.22 -6.04
CA PHE A 63 22.10 3.84 -6.30
C PHE A 63 22.68 3.33 -7.62
N LYS A 64 23.11 2.08 -7.62
CA LYS A 64 23.55 1.37 -8.83
C LYS A 64 22.43 0.42 -9.28
N PHE A 65 21.54 0.91 -10.11
CA PHE A 65 20.55 0.04 -10.75
C PHE A 65 21.24 -0.79 -11.85
N LYS A 66 20.79 -2.04 -12.04
CA LYS A 66 21.27 -2.90 -13.14
C LYS A 66 20.97 -2.28 -14.50
N ASN A 67 19.87 -1.55 -14.60
CA ASN A 67 19.36 -0.93 -15.80
C ASN A 67 19.55 0.59 -15.72
N LYS A 68 19.78 1.22 -16.88
CA LYS A 68 19.83 2.67 -16.97
C LYS A 68 18.42 3.24 -16.81
N VAL A 69 18.18 3.95 -15.71
CA VAL A 69 16.94 4.68 -15.44
C VAL A 69 17.13 6.14 -15.90
N LYS A 70 16.20 6.65 -16.71
CA LYS A 70 16.15 8.09 -17.02
C LYS A 70 15.50 8.83 -15.84
N HIS A 71 16.08 9.91 -15.36
CA HIS A 71 15.49 10.65 -14.25
C HIS A 71 15.72 12.15 -14.34
N GLY A 72 14.80 12.90 -13.74
CA GLY A 72 14.90 14.34 -13.53
C GLY A 72 15.81 14.70 -12.35
N LEU A 73 15.72 15.96 -11.91
CA LEU A 73 16.42 16.50 -10.74
C LEU A 73 15.67 16.15 -9.45
N ASN A 74 16.39 16.06 -8.33
CA ASN A 74 15.85 15.84 -6.98
C ASN A 74 15.01 14.56 -6.84
N VAL A 75 15.39 13.48 -7.51
CA VAL A 75 14.74 12.18 -7.36
C VAL A 75 15.34 11.47 -6.15
N LEU A 76 14.47 11.09 -5.19
CA LEU A 76 14.85 10.40 -3.96
C LEU A 76 14.35 8.97 -3.97
N ILE A 77 15.24 8.01 -3.65
CA ILE A 77 14.97 6.58 -3.68
C ILE A 77 15.28 5.97 -2.31
N GLY A 78 14.37 5.17 -1.79
CA GLY A 78 14.54 4.39 -0.56
C GLY A 78 15.32 3.08 -0.76
N ASP A 79 15.66 2.43 0.32
CA ASP A 79 16.36 1.14 0.27
C ASP A 79 15.46 0.05 -0.34
N ASP A 80 16.08 -0.96 -0.99
CA ASP A 80 15.43 -2.12 -1.61
C ASP A 80 14.41 -1.80 -2.72
N VAL A 81 14.43 -0.59 -3.28
CA VAL A 81 13.65 -0.24 -4.47
C VAL A 81 14.19 -0.99 -5.69
N LYS A 82 13.28 -1.60 -6.46
CA LYS A 82 13.58 -2.28 -7.72
C LYS A 82 12.93 -1.55 -8.88
N ILE A 83 13.69 -1.32 -9.95
CA ILE A 83 13.22 -0.64 -11.16
C ILE A 83 13.61 -1.45 -12.38
N GLY A 84 12.64 -1.76 -13.23
CA GLY A 84 12.81 -2.48 -14.48
C GLY A 84 13.56 -1.68 -15.55
N ILE A 85 13.63 -2.23 -16.75
CA ILE A 85 14.29 -1.58 -17.90
C ILE A 85 13.41 -0.46 -18.49
N ASN A 86 14.04 0.49 -19.19
CA ASN A 86 13.36 1.57 -19.93
C ASN A 86 12.42 2.44 -19.08
N CYS A 87 12.69 2.61 -17.80
CA CYS A 87 11.88 3.47 -16.94
C CYS A 87 12.37 4.92 -16.97
N SER A 88 11.41 5.84 -16.77
CA SER A 88 11.66 7.26 -16.57
C SER A 88 10.99 7.77 -15.30
N ILE A 89 11.67 8.67 -14.58
CA ILE A 89 11.21 9.26 -13.32
C ILE A 89 11.35 10.77 -13.41
N GLY A 90 10.25 11.50 -13.19
CA GLY A 90 10.18 12.95 -13.24
C GLY A 90 10.91 13.64 -12.08
N HIS A 91 10.97 14.97 -12.14
CA HIS A 91 11.61 15.80 -11.13
C HIS A 91 10.91 15.75 -9.77
N ASN A 92 11.67 15.91 -8.67
CA ASN A 92 11.16 15.99 -7.30
C ASN A 92 10.31 14.79 -6.87
N THR A 93 10.53 13.62 -7.44
CA THR A 93 9.77 12.40 -7.16
C THR A 93 10.45 11.60 -6.05
N ILE A 94 9.64 11.06 -5.13
CA ILE A 94 10.10 10.26 -4.00
C ILE A 94 9.54 8.85 -4.14
N ILE A 95 10.42 7.85 -4.19
CA ILE A 95 10.07 6.44 -4.20
C ILE A 95 10.61 5.81 -2.92
N GLU A 96 9.73 5.51 -1.99
CA GLU A 96 10.11 4.97 -0.68
C GLU A 96 10.53 3.50 -0.75
N LYS A 97 11.15 3.01 0.31
CA LYS A 97 11.70 1.65 0.42
C LYS A 97 10.74 0.55 -0.01
N ASN A 98 11.30 -0.55 -0.51
CA ASN A 98 10.59 -1.76 -0.92
C ASN A 98 9.60 -1.60 -2.09
N VAL A 99 9.53 -0.44 -2.75
CA VAL A 99 8.72 -0.26 -3.95
C VAL A 99 9.31 -1.06 -5.10
N ILE A 100 8.45 -1.69 -5.88
CA ILE A 100 8.83 -2.44 -7.08
C ILE A 100 8.17 -1.78 -8.28
N ILE A 101 8.96 -1.42 -9.29
CA ILE A 101 8.52 -0.85 -10.56
C ILE A 101 8.96 -1.79 -11.68
N GLY A 102 8.02 -2.22 -12.48
CA GLY A 102 8.24 -3.04 -13.67
C GLY A 102 8.99 -2.32 -14.78
N SER A 103 8.98 -2.88 -15.97
CA SER A 103 9.67 -2.34 -17.14
C SER A 103 8.79 -1.37 -17.94
N ASN A 104 9.42 -0.47 -18.70
CA ASN A 104 8.76 0.50 -19.56
C ASN A 104 7.78 1.43 -18.82
N CYS A 105 8.03 1.72 -17.55
CA CYS A 105 7.18 2.58 -16.73
C CYS A 105 7.63 4.04 -16.82
N SER A 106 6.65 4.94 -16.76
CA SER A 106 6.86 6.38 -16.67
C SER A 106 6.25 6.92 -15.37
N ILE A 107 7.07 7.55 -14.54
CA ILE A 107 6.62 8.17 -13.29
C ILE A 107 6.79 9.68 -13.44
N GLY A 108 5.71 10.42 -13.26
CA GLY A 108 5.66 11.86 -13.37
C GLY A 108 6.41 12.60 -12.27
N SER A 109 6.52 13.92 -12.41
CA SER A 109 7.17 14.81 -11.45
C SER A 109 6.31 15.03 -10.20
N ASN A 110 6.96 15.38 -9.09
CA ASN A 110 6.30 15.65 -7.79
C ASN A 110 5.43 14.48 -7.27
N THR A 111 5.74 13.27 -7.65
CA THR A 111 4.99 12.05 -7.29
C THR A 111 5.64 11.38 -6.06
N ILE A 112 4.80 10.83 -5.17
CA ILE A 112 5.27 10.07 -4.01
C ILE A 112 4.72 8.66 -4.11
N ILE A 113 5.61 7.65 -4.12
CA ILE A 113 5.24 6.24 -4.20
C ILE A 113 5.79 5.50 -2.99
N ARG A 114 4.93 4.78 -2.30
CA ARG A 114 5.26 3.97 -1.12
C ARG A 114 4.40 2.71 -1.08
N ASN A 115 4.88 1.65 -0.46
CA ASN A 115 4.10 0.42 -0.26
C ASN A 115 3.40 -0.07 -1.55
N THR A 116 4.08 -0.04 -2.70
CA THR A 116 3.45 -0.24 -4.01
C THR A 116 4.27 -1.19 -4.88
N ILE A 117 3.55 -2.02 -5.62
CA ILE A 117 4.07 -2.77 -6.76
C ILE A 117 3.41 -2.22 -8.02
N ILE A 118 4.21 -1.80 -8.98
CA ILE A 118 3.81 -1.32 -10.30
C ILE A 118 4.27 -2.35 -11.32
N GLU A 119 3.35 -2.91 -12.09
CA GLU A 119 3.64 -3.86 -13.16
C GLU A 119 4.21 -3.15 -14.40
N ASP A 120 4.42 -3.87 -15.49
CA ASP A 120 5.06 -3.32 -16.70
C ASP A 120 4.16 -2.33 -17.46
N ASN A 121 4.76 -1.44 -18.23
CA ASN A 121 4.07 -0.49 -19.13
C ASN A 121 3.07 0.44 -18.41
N VAL A 122 3.32 0.81 -17.17
CA VAL A 122 2.45 1.71 -16.40
C VAL A 122 2.93 3.15 -16.52
N SER A 123 1.97 4.06 -16.72
CA SER A 123 2.19 5.51 -16.70
C SER A 123 1.54 6.12 -15.47
N ILE A 124 2.31 6.81 -14.64
CA ILE A 124 1.80 7.60 -13.51
C ILE A 124 2.15 9.06 -13.81
N LEU A 125 1.13 9.90 -13.93
CA LEU A 125 1.30 11.29 -14.26
C LEU A 125 1.71 12.13 -13.05
N ASP A 126 1.92 13.43 -13.25
CA ASP A 126 2.49 14.32 -12.25
C ASP A 126 1.64 14.47 -10.98
N GLY A 127 2.30 14.63 -9.84
CA GLY A 127 1.67 14.99 -8.58
C GLY A 127 0.88 13.88 -7.87
N CYS A 128 1.00 12.63 -8.32
CA CYS A 128 0.28 11.51 -7.71
C CYS A 128 0.85 11.13 -6.34
N ILE A 129 -0.02 10.66 -5.42
CA ILE A 129 0.37 10.09 -4.12
C ILE A 129 -0.17 8.67 -4.01
N ILE A 130 0.73 7.68 -4.05
CA ILE A 130 0.36 6.27 -4.15
C ILE A 130 0.89 5.49 -2.95
N GLY A 131 0.04 4.62 -2.40
CA GLY A 131 0.40 3.72 -1.32
C GLY A 131 0.45 4.36 0.06
N LYS A 132 -0.14 5.55 0.21
CA LYS A 132 -0.32 6.18 1.51
C LYS A 132 -1.38 5.44 2.31
N LYS A 133 -1.32 5.55 3.62
CA LYS A 133 -2.30 4.99 4.54
C LYS A 133 -3.70 5.57 4.27
N GLY A 134 -4.69 4.70 4.15
CA GLY A 134 -6.08 5.08 3.94
C GLY A 134 -6.74 5.72 5.17
N PHE A 135 -7.96 6.23 4.96
CA PHE A 135 -8.76 6.88 5.99
C PHE A 135 -9.59 5.85 6.77
N GLY A 136 -8.94 5.18 7.74
CA GLY A 136 -9.58 4.22 8.63
C GLY A 136 -9.41 4.58 10.10
N PHE A 137 -10.50 4.56 10.88
CA PHE A 137 -10.46 4.77 12.32
C PHE A 137 -11.61 4.05 13.03
N LEU A 138 -11.43 3.77 14.31
CA LEU A 138 -12.45 3.26 15.22
C LEU A 138 -12.90 4.41 16.11
N PRO A 139 -14.20 4.77 16.09
CA PRO A 139 -14.74 5.77 17.02
C PRO A 139 -14.56 5.31 18.48
N ASN A 140 -14.15 6.23 19.33
CA ASN A 140 -14.02 6.01 20.77
C ASN A 140 -14.33 7.30 21.52
N ASN A 141 -14.98 7.20 22.68
CA ASN A 141 -15.43 8.34 23.47
C ASN A 141 -14.32 9.30 23.91
N LYS A 142 -13.10 8.79 24.09
CA LYS A 142 -11.94 9.61 24.51
C LYS A 142 -11.11 10.10 23.34
N LYS A 143 -10.86 9.24 22.34
CA LYS A 143 -10.02 9.54 21.19
C LYS A 143 -10.27 8.48 20.10
N ASN A 144 -10.54 8.93 18.89
CA ASN A 144 -10.60 8.04 17.74
C ASN A 144 -9.29 7.29 17.55
N LEU A 145 -9.36 6.00 17.39
CA LEU A 145 -8.20 5.13 17.19
C LEU A 145 -8.00 4.90 15.70
N ARG A 146 -6.82 5.22 15.19
CA ARG A 146 -6.46 4.92 13.80
C ARG A 146 -6.47 3.42 13.57
N TYR A 147 -7.09 3.00 12.46
CA TYR A 147 -7.03 1.62 12.01
C TYR A 147 -5.73 1.38 11.23
N PRO A 148 -5.01 0.29 11.49
CA PRO A 148 -3.74 0.02 10.82
C PRO A 148 -3.94 -0.35 9.35
N HIS A 149 -3.01 0.08 8.50
CA HIS A 149 -2.96 -0.27 7.09
C HIS A 149 -1.62 -0.95 6.81
N ILE A 150 -1.65 -2.24 6.48
CA ILE A 150 -0.48 -3.08 6.23
C ILE A 150 -0.46 -3.70 4.83
N GLY A 151 -1.58 -3.63 4.10
CA GLY A 151 -1.63 -4.01 2.69
C GLY A 151 -0.78 -3.07 1.83
N ILE A 152 -0.71 -3.34 0.55
CA ILE A 152 0.01 -2.54 -0.46
C ILE A 152 -0.95 -2.08 -1.55
N VAL A 153 -0.46 -1.22 -2.44
CA VAL A 153 -1.09 -0.96 -3.73
C VAL A 153 -0.45 -1.86 -4.79
N ILE A 154 -1.26 -2.41 -5.67
CA ILE A 154 -0.79 -3.12 -6.88
C ILE A 154 -1.41 -2.41 -8.07
N ILE A 155 -0.58 -1.93 -9.00
CA ILE A 155 -1.03 -1.30 -10.25
C ILE A 155 -0.71 -2.26 -11.39
N GLY A 156 -1.76 -2.76 -12.04
CA GLY A 156 -1.67 -3.73 -13.11
C GLY A 156 -1.10 -3.14 -14.41
N GLU A 157 -0.57 -4.02 -15.20
CA GLU A 157 0.09 -3.76 -16.48
C GLU A 157 -0.75 -2.89 -17.44
N ASN A 158 -0.09 -2.05 -18.22
CA ASN A 158 -0.70 -1.18 -19.25
C ASN A 158 -1.73 -0.17 -18.68
N SER A 159 -1.57 0.26 -17.44
CA SER A 159 -2.48 1.21 -16.80
C SER A 159 -1.89 2.62 -16.79
N GLU A 160 -2.78 3.62 -16.77
CA GLU A 160 -2.43 5.03 -16.63
C GLU A 160 -3.16 5.67 -15.44
N ILE A 161 -2.42 6.43 -14.64
CA ILE A 161 -2.93 7.14 -13.47
C ILE A 161 -2.78 8.64 -13.71
N GLY A 162 -3.90 9.34 -13.81
CA GLY A 162 -3.98 10.78 -14.10
C GLY A 162 -3.38 11.66 -13.02
N CYS A 163 -3.02 12.88 -13.38
CA CYS A 163 -2.33 13.85 -12.53
C CYS A 163 -3.06 14.09 -11.21
N GLY A 164 -2.28 14.20 -10.11
CA GLY A 164 -2.82 14.55 -8.80
C GLY A 164 -3.71 13.48 -8.16
N SER A 165 -3.79 12.29 -8.76
CA SER A 165 -4.58 11.19 -8.20
C SER A 165 -3.95 10.61 -6.95
N THR A 166 -4.80 10.09 -6.05
CA THR A 166 -4.37 9.46 -4.80
C THR A 166 -4.89 8.04 -4.72
N ILE A 167 -4.01 7.08 -4.40
CA ILE A 167 -4.38 5.67 -4.25
C ILE A 167 -3.88 5.18 -2.88
N ASP A 168 -4.81 4.87 -1.99
CA ASP A 168 -4.49 4.43 -0.64
C ASP A 168 -4.10 2.95 -0.62
N ARG A 169 -3.10 2.60 0.21
CA ARG A 169 -2.78 1.19 0.50
C ARG A 169 -3.92 0.49 1.23
N GLY A 170 -4.06 -0.79 1.03
CA GLY A 170 -5.03 -1.58 1.74
C GLY A 170 -4.79 -1.67 3.25
N SER A 171 -5.84 -1.92 4.01
CA SER A 171 -5.73 -2.16 5.45
C SER A 171 -5.18 -3.58 5.73
N MET A 172 -6.02 -4.60 5.74
CA MET A 172 -5.61 -6.01 5.91
C MET A 172 -5.45 -6.76 4.58
N SER A 173 -5.97 -6.24 3.49
CA SER A 173 -5.79 -6.71 2.12
C SER A 173 -5.14 -5.63 1.27
N ASN A 174 -4.88 -5.89 0.00
CA ASN A 174 -4.29 -4.92 -0.91
C ASN A 174 -5.38 -4.05 -1.57
N THR A 175 -4.99 -2.87 -2.06
CA THR A 175 -5.73 -2.09 -3.05
C THR A 175 -5.17 -2.46 -4.42
N ILE A 176 -6.04 -2.84 -5.36
CA ILE A 176 -5.62 -3.38 -6.66
C ILE A 176 -6.25 -2.57 -7.78
N ILE A 177 -5.43 -1.90 -8.58
CA ILE A 177 -5.80 -1.35 -9.88
C ILE A 177 -5.56 -2.45 -10.91
N GLY A 178 -6.61 -2.86 -11.61
CA GLY A 178 -6.52 -3.92 -12.62
C GLY A 178 -5.67 -3.52 -13.83
N LYS A 179 -5.34 -4.51 -14.66
CA LYS A 179 -4.63 -4.26 -15.92
C LYS A 179 -5.47 -3.42 -16.88
N ASN A 180 -4.82 -2.65 -17.74
CA ASN A 180 -5.48 -1.79 -18.76
C ASN A 180 -6.47 -0.77 -18.15
N THR A 181 -6.22 -0.29 -16.93
CA THR A 181 -7.05 0.69 -16.25
C THR A 181 -6.53 2.11 -16.52
N PHE A 182 -7.43 3.00 -16.91
CA PHE A 182 -7.15 4.42 -17.07
C PHE A 182 -7.95 5.20 -16.02
N LEU A 183 -7.25 5.91 -15.15
CA LEU A 183 -7.84 6.83 -14.17
C LEU A 183 -7.60 8.26 -14.65
N ASP A 184 -8.64 9.07 -14.64
CA ASP A 184 -8.54 10.49 -14.96
C ASP A 184 -7.80 11.27 -13.84
N ASN A 185 -7.53 12.54 -14.07
CA ASN A 185 -6.88 13.41 -13.12
C ASN A 185 -7.69 13.55 -11.82
N GLN A 186 -7.00 13.70 -10.68
CA GLN A 186 -7.58 13.93 -9.37
C GLN A 186 -8.58 12.84 -8.89
N VAL A 187 -8.39 11.61 -9.35
CA VAL A 187 -9.17 10.47 -8.86
C VAL A 187 -8.63 10.02 -7.51
N HIS A 188 -9.53 9.81 -6.54
CA HIS A 188 -9.18 9.17 -5.28
C HIS A 188 -9.68 7.73 -5.23
N VAL A 189 -8.75 6.78 -5.11
CA VAL A 189 -9.04 5.38 -4.86
C VAL A 189 -8.77 5.08 -3.39
N ALA A 190 -9.83 4.81 -2.63
CA ALA A 190 -9.73 4.43 -1.22
C ALA A 190 -9.11 3.04 -1.04
N HIS A 191 -8.83 2.68 0.20
CA HIS A 191 -8.20 1.41 0.53
C HIS A 191 -9.10 0.18 0.29
N ASN A 192 -8.50 -0.96 0.00
CA ASN A 192 -9.19 -2.26 -0.14
C ASN A 192 -10.14 -2.36 -1.36
N ASN A 193 -9.86 -1.67 -2.45
CA ASN A 193 -10.56 -1.81 -3.72
C ASN A 193 -9.84 -2.81 -4.64
#